data_32fcbb0bfc812a043e8538fecf084fc6
#
_entry.id   32fcbb0bfc812a043e8538fecf084fc6
#
_cell.length_a   1.000
_cell.length_b   1.000
_cell.length_c   1.000
_cell.angle_alpha   90.00
_cell.angle_beta   90.00
_cell.angle_gamma   90.00
#
_symmetry.space_group_name_H-M   'P 1'
#
loop_
_entity.id
_entity.type
_entity.pdbx_description
1 polymer ?
#
loop_
_entity_poly.entity_id
_entity_poly.type
_entity_poly.pdbx_seq_one_letter_code
_entity_poly.pdbx_strand_id
1 'polypeptide(L)'
;MHKQAISVDAMRRHIAQLTSGFPPDADVRISRVRQLDQAKVLKDDYGDVLELWLPPVRSAVSYAVVLHEIGHIKGRNQKSRNEIVRERAAWQSARDNALVWTPEMERRAAEALAWVEARL
;
A
#
# COMPACT_ATOMS: atom_id res chain seq x y z
N MET A 1 -15.70 -2.43 23.33
CA MET A 1 -15.13 -1.14 22.91
C MET A 1 -15.17 -1.03 21.40
N HIS A 2 -15.81 -0.01 20.93
CA HIS A 2 -15.94 0.18 19.48
C HIS A 2 -14.65 0.76 18.92
N LYS A 3 -14.06 0.06 17.97
CA LYS A 3 -13.08 0.73 17.10
C LYS A 3 -13.87 1.78 16.32
N GLN A 4 -13.57 3.03 16.59
CA GLN A 4 -14.15 4.09 15.80
C GLN A 4 -13.69 3.97 14.37
N ALA A 5 -14.67 3.89 13.47
CA ALA A 5 -14.37 3.99 12.04
C ALA A 5 -13.78 5.38 11.79
N ILE A 6 -12.67 5.44 11.10
CA ILE A 6 -12.13 6.73 10.67
C ILE A 6 -12.79 7.13 9.34
N SER A 7 -12.85 8.42 9.08
CA SER A 7 -13.41 8.93 7.84
C SER A 7 -12.47 8.67 6.66
N VAL A 8 -13.03 8.64 5.46
CA VAL A 8 -12.22 8.57 4.23
C VAL A 8 -11.27 9.76 4.14
N ASP A 9 -11.71 10.94 4.58
CA ASP A 9 -10.83 12.12 4.60
C ASP A 9 -9.64 11.94 5.53
N ALA A 10 -9.84 11.31 6.69
CA ALA A 10 -8.74 10.98 7.60
C ALA A 10 -7.77 9.98 6.96
N MET A 11 -8.28 8.98 6.26
CA MET A 11 -7.46 8.02 5.51
C MET A 11 -6.62 8.73 4.43
N ARG A 12 -7.23 9.63 3.66
CA ARG A 12 -6.54 10.41 2.62
C ARG A 12 -5.44 11.30 3.21
N ARG A 13 -5.71 11.97 4.32
CA ARG A 13 -4.70 12.78 5.01
C ARG A 13 -3.54 11.92 5.50
N HIS A 14 -3.83 10.74 6.01
CA HIS A 14 -2.80 9.82 6.46
C HIS A 14 -1.90 9.37 5.30
N ILE A 15 -2.48 9.03 4.16
CA ILE A 15 -1.70 8.67 2.96
C ILE A 15 -0.83 9.85 2.50
N ALA A 16 -1.37 11.06 2.47
CA ALA A 16 -0.60 12.25 2.12
C ALA A 16 0.59 12.45 3.08
N GLN A 17 0.37 12.23 4.36
CA GLN A 17 1.40 12.32 5.39
C GLN A 17 2.50 11.27 5.20
N LEU A 18 2.13 10.03 4.91
CA LEU A 18 3.08 8.94 4.67
C LEU A 18 3.91 9.19 3.40
N THR A 19 3.30 9.71 2.35
CA THR A 19 3.97 9.96 1.08
C THR A 19 4.85 11.22 1.12
N SER A 20 4.59 12.16 2.02
CA SER A 20 5.45 13.34 2.21
C SER A 20 6.86 12.97 2.70
N GLY A 21 7.04 11.78 3.27
CA GLY A 21 8.33 11.27 3.71
C GLY A 21 9.15 10.59 2.63
N PHE A 22 8.68 10.54 1.40
CA PHE A 22 9.44 9.98 0.28
C PHE A 22 10.57 10.91 -0.15
N PRO A 23 11.61 10.37 -0.86
CA PRO A 23 12.67 11.22 -1.39
C PRO A 23 12.11 12.39 -2.20
N PRO A 24 12.72 13.58 -2.13
CA PRO A 24 12.19 14.78 -2.81
C PRO A 24 12.05 14.63 -4.33
N ASP A 25 12.82 13.73 -4.93
CA ASP A 25 12.79 13.44 -6.36
C ASP A 25 11.78 12.35 -6.74
N ALA A 26 11.14 11.70 -5.77
CA ALA A 26 10.09 10.73 -6.04
C ALA A 26 8.79 11.45 -6.37
N ASP A 27 8.25 11.18 -7.56
CA ASP A 27 6.98 11.74 -8.00
C ASP A 27 5.84 10.83 -7.56
N VAL A 28 5.08 11.27 -6.56
CA VAL A 28 3.95 10.49 -6.03
C VAL A 28 2.65 11.07 -6.59
N ARG A 29 1.93 10.26 -7.36
CA ARG A 29 0.68 10.66 -7.99
C ARG A 29 -0.46 9.74 -7.58
N ILE A 30 -1.64 10.31 -7.43
CA ILE A 30 -2.85 9.53 -7.22
C ILE A 30 -3.54 9.39 -8.56
N SER A 31 -3.79 8.14 -8.96
CA SER A 31 -4.51 7.86 -10.19
C SER A 31 -5.96 8.33 -10.06
N ARG A 32 -6.41 9.12 -11.05
CA ARG A 32 -7.80 9.56 -11.14
C ARG A 32 -8.59 8.74 -12.14
N VAL A 33 -7.95 7.78 -12.78
CA VAL A 33 -8.58 6.95 -13.81
C VAL A 33 -9.16 5.71 -13.14
N ARG A 34 -10.48 5.49 -13.29
CA ARG A 34 -11.20 4.37 -12.67
C ARG A 34 -10.64 3.00 -13.04
N GLN A 35 -9.94 2.88 -14.15
CA GLN A 35 -9.41 1.62 -14.67
C GLN A 35 -8.04 1.26 -14.07
N LEU A 36 -7.42 2.18 -13.32
CA LEU A 36 -6.15 1.92 -12.67
C LEU A 36 -6.39 1.60 -11.19
N ASP A 37 -7.01 0.47 -10.94
CA ASP A 37 -7.17 -0.07 -9.58
C ASP A 37 -5.86 -0.59 -9.00
N GLN A 38 -4.77 -0.49 -9.76
CA GLN A 38 -3.47 -0.99 -9.36
C GLN A 38 -2.49 0.17 -9.23
N ALA A 39 -1.73 0.14 -8.16
CA ALA A 39 -0.61 1.04 -8.02
C ALA A 39 0.46 0.70 -9.05
N LYS A 40 1.08 1.74 -9.56
CA LYS A 40 2.21 1.59 -10.46
C LYS A 40 3.44 2.21 -9.80
N VAL A 41 4.49 1.44 -9.68
CA VAL A 41 5.75 1.90 -9.13
C VAL A 41 6.81 1.83 -10.24
N LEU A 42 7.41 2.97 -10.54
CA LEU A 42 8.57 3.03 -11.42
C LEU A 42 9.82 3.17 -10.57
N LYS A 43 10.77 2.30 -10.80
CA LYS A 43 12.05 2.29 -10.10
C LYS A 43 13.19 2.43 -11.11
N ASP A 44 14.29 3.03 -10.66
CA ASP A 44 15.53 3.04 -11.44
C ASP A 44 16.26 1.69 -11.32
N ASP A 45 17.44 1.57 -11.96
CA ASP A 45 18.24 0.36 -11.97
C ASP A 45 18.79 0.01 -10.56
N TYR A 46 18.80 0.96 -9.64
CA TYR A 46 19.25 0.79 -8.26
C TYR A 46 18.11 0.45 -7.29
N GLY A 47 16.87 0.39 -7.79
CA GLY A 47 15.69 0.11 -6.98
C GLY A 47 15.10 1.34 -6.29
N ASP A 48 15.59 2.54 -6.58
CA ASP A 48 15.05 3.78 -6.04
C ASP A 48 13.73 4.14 -6.77
N VAL A 49 12.74 4.59 -6.01
CA VAL A 49 11.43 4.92 -6.56
C VAL A 49 11.50 6.26 -7.28
N LEU A 50 11.18 6.25 -8.57
CA LEU A 50 11.08 7.46 -9.39
C LEU A 50 9.66 8.00 -9.45
N GLU A 51 8.68 7.11 -9.48
CA GLU A 51 7.29 7.49 -9.64
C GLU A 51 6.40 6.44 -8.96
N LEU A 52 5.37 6.90 -8.27
CA LEU A 52 4.40 6.04 -7.61
C LEU A 52 3.00 6.52 -7.98
N TRP A 53 2.21 5.64 -8.58
CA TRP A 53 0.80 5.86 -8.86
C TRP A 53 -0.02 5.05 -7.86
N LEU A 54 -0.87 5.73 -7.11
CA LEU A 54 -1.72 5.11 -6.11
C LEU A 54 -3.18 5.18 -6.54
N PRO A 55 -3.97 4.11 -6.30
CA PRO A 55 -5.40 4.21 -6.49
C PRO A 55 -6.01 5.19 -5.47
N PRO A 56 -7.16 5.79 -5.77
CA PRO A 56 -7.80 6.70 -4.84
C PRO A 56 -8.33 5.95 -3.61
N VAL A 57 -8.23 6.57 -2.44
CA VAL A 57 -8.82 6.04 -1.21
C VAL A 57 -10.30 6.38 -1.18
N ARG A 58 -11.15 5.36 -1.20
CA ARG A 58 -12.61 5.48 -1.17
C ARG A 58 -13.27 4.71 -0.05
N SER A 59 -12.53 3.80 0.58
CA SER A 59 -13.03 2.90 1.61
C SER A 59 -11.86 2.39 2.44
N ALA A 60 -12.16 1.68 3.52
CA ALA A 60 -11.16 1.01 4.33
C ALA A 60 -10.33 0.01 3.50
N VAL A 61 -10.98 -0.73 2.60
CA VAL A 61 -10.29 -1.70 1.75
C VAL A 61 -9.33 -1.02 0.77
N SER A 62 -9.76 0.02 0.07
CA SER A 62 -8.87 0.77 -0.83
C SER A 62 -7.73 1.45 -0.06
N TYR A 63 -7.99 1.92 1.15
CA TYR A 63 -6.97 2.44 2.05
C TYR A 63 -5.91 1.36 2.36
N ALA A 64 -6.34 0.13 2.68
CA ALA A 64 -5.43 -0.98 2.91
C ALA A 64 -4.55 -1.28 1.70
N VAL A 65 -5.13 -1.27 0.50
CA VAL A 65 -4.40 -1.49 -0.75
C VAL A 65 -3.34 -0.41 -0.97
N VAL A 66 -3.68 0.85 -0.73
CA VAL A 66 -2.72 1.97 -0.84
C VAL A 66 -1.60 1.82 0.17
N LEU A 67 -1.92 1.47 1.42
CA LEU A 67 -0.90 1.23 2.45
C LEU A 67 0.03 0.07 2.06
N HIS A 68 -0.50 -0.98 1.46
CA HIS A 68 0.28 -2.11 0.96
C HIS A 68 1.27 -1.66 -0.13
N GLU A 69 0.85 -0.82 -1.06
CA GLU A 69 1.73 -0.30 -2.10
C GLU A 69 2.83 0.59 -1.51
N ILE A 70 2.50 1.42 -0.52
CA ILE A 70 3.50 2.18 0.24
C ILE A 70 4.45 1.23 0.97
N GLY A 71 3.94 0.10 1.46
CA GLY A 71 4.72 -0.94 2.10
C GLY A 71 5.77 -1.58 1.18
N HIS A 72 5.52 -1.65 -0.11
CA HIS A 72 6.52 -2.10 -1.09
C HIS A 72 7.70 -1.14 -1.21
N ILE A 73 7.56 0.08 -0.73
CA ILE A 73 8.62 1.09 -0.73
C ILE A 73 9.29 1.17 0.63
N LYS A 74 8.50 1.31 1.70
CA LYS A 74 8.98 1.55 3.06
C LYS A 74 9.09 0.29 3.92
N GLY A 75 8.48 -0.81 3.48
CA GLY A 75 8.46 -2.06 4.23
C GLY A 75 9.82 -2.76 4.23
N ARG A 76 9.96 -3.73 5.13
CA ARG A 76 11.14 -4.58 5.20
C ARG A 76 11.20 -5.54 4.01
N ASN A 77 12.37 -6.07 3.75
CA ASN A 77 12.59 -7.18 2.81
C ASN A 77 12.16 -6.91 1.36
N GLN A 78 12.02 -5.64 0.96
CA GLN A 78 11.56 -5.30 -0.39
C GLN A 78 12.62 -5.55 -1.47
N LYS A 79 13.85 -5.84 -1.08
CA LYS A 79 14.92 -6.27 -2.00
C LYS A 79 15.06 -7.77 -2.08
N SER A 80 14.25 -8.55 -1.36
CA SER A 80 14.25 -10.00 -1.45
C SER A 80 13.87 -10.46 -2.85
N ARG A 81 14.52 -11.51 -3.32
CA ARG A 81 14.17 -12.15 -4.61
C ARG A 81 12.89 -12.98 -4.52
N ASN A 82 12.44 -13.31 -3.31
CA ASN A 82 11.25 -14.09 -3.08
C ASN A 82 10.03 -13.17 -3.01
N GLU A 83 9.13 -13.31 -3.98
CA GLU A 83 7.92 -12.50 -4.09
C GLU A 83 7.05 -12.58 -2.84
N ILE A 84 6.84 -13.79 -2.29
CA ILE A 84 5.99 -13.93 -1.10
C ILE A 84 6.59 -13.22 0.13
N VAL A 85 7.90 -13.18 0.25
CA VAL A 85 8.57 -12.43 1.33
C VAL A 85 8.30 -10.94 1.19
N ARG A 86 8.42 -10.41 -0.02
CA ARG A 86 8.13 -8.98 -0.29
C ARG A 86 6.67 -8.66 0.00
N GLU A 87 5.75 -9.51 -0.46
CA GLU A 87 4.30 -9.30 -0.29
C GLU A 87 3.88 -9.36 1.18
N ARG A 88 4.35 -10.35 1.93
CA ARG A 88 4.07 -10.45 3.36
C ARG A 88 4.58 -9.23 4.13
N ALA A 89 5.78 -8.79 3.81
CA ALA A 89 6.37 -7.61 4.45
C ALA A 89 5.60 -6.33 4.11
N ALA A 90 5.16 -6.17 2.86
CA ALA A 90 4.36 -5.01 2.44
C ALA A 90 3.01 -4.97 3.15
N TRP A 91 2.32 -6.10 3.27
CA TRP A 91 1.05 -6.18 4.01
C TRP A 91 1.25 -5.99 5.52
N GLN A 92 2.36 -6.47 6.08
CA GLN A 92 2.67 -6.23 7.48
C GLN A 92 2.92 -4.73 7.74
N SER A 93 3.64 -4.08 6.85
CA SER A 93 3.83 -2.63 6.88
C SER A 93 2.48 -1.89 6.83
N ALA A 94 1.56 -2.35 5.99
CA ALA A 94 0.21 -1.78 5.92
C ALA A 94 -0.52 -1.89 7.26
N ARG A 95 -0.50 -3.06 7.89
CA ARG A 95 -1.12 -3.26 9.21
C ARG A 95 -0.50 -2.36 10.27
N ASP A 96 0.82 -2.28 10.30
CA ASP A 96 1.55 -1.52 11.32
C ASP A 96 1.33 -0.02 11.19
N ASN A 97 1.13 0.49 9.99
CA ASN A 97 0.96 1.92 9.73
C ASN A 97 -0.49 2.38 9.66
N ALA A 98 -1.44 1.47 9.52
CA ALA A 98 -2.85 1.83 9.40
C ALA A 98 -3.38 2.49 10.68
N LEU A 99 -4.18 3.54 10.52
CA LEU A 99 -4.89 4.17 11.63
C LEU A 99 -6.02 3.28 12.14
N VAL A 100 -6.54 2.42 11.27
CA VAL A 100 -7.56 1.43 11.58
C VAL A 100 -7.29 0.20 10.74
N TRP A 101 -7.53 -0.98 11.31
CA TRP A 101 -7.42 -2.24 10.56
C TRP A 101 -8.69 -3.05 10.82
N THR A 102 -9.56 -3.12 9.82
CA THR A 102 -10.86 -3.79 9.91
C THR A 102 -10.77 -5.26 9.46
N PRO A 103 -11.79 -6.10 9.79
CA PRO A 103 -11.84 -7.45 9.25
C PRO A 103 -11.85 -7.51 7.73
N GLU A 104 -12.47 -6.55 7.06
CA GLU A 104 -12.47 -6.45 5.59
C GLU A 104 -11.09 -6.17 5.03
N MET A 105 -10.32 -5.31 5.69
CA MET A 105 -8.92 -5.02 5.33
C MET A 105 -8.08 -6.29 5.47
N GLU A 106 -8.23 -7.02 6.58
CA GLU A 106 -7.51 -8.27 6.81
C GLU A 106 -7.88 -9.34 5.77
N ARG A 107 -9.14 -9.44 5.42
CA ARG A 107 -9.60 -10.36 4.38
C ARG A 107 -8.97 -10.03 3.03
N ARG A 108 -8.90 -8.75 2.67
CA ARG A 108 -8.27 -8.32 1.42
C ARG A 108 -6.79 -8.69 1.38
N ALA A 109 -6.08 -8.49 2.50
CA ALA A 109 -4.68 -8.89 2.62
C ALA A 109 -4.50 -10.40 2.46
N ALA A 110 -5.34 -11.18 3.12
CA ALA A 110 -5.29 -12.64 3.06
C ALA A 110 -5.57 -13.15 1.63
N GLU A 111 -6.53 -12.56 0.93
CA GLU A 111 -6.85 -12.91 -0.46
C GLU A 111 -5.66 -12.62 -1.39
N ALA A 112 -5.02 -11.47 -1.22
CA ALA A 112 -3.86 -11.09 -2.01
C ALA A 112 -2.69 -12.04 -1.79
N LEU A 113 -2.41 -12.40 -0.54
CA LEU A 113 -1.34 -13.35 -0.20
C LEU A 113 -1.63 -14.75 -0.72
N ALA A 114 -2.87 -15.21 -0.61
CA ALA A 114 -3.30 -16.52 -1.13
C ALA A 114 -3.09 -16.58 -2.66
N TRP A 115 -3.40 -15.51 -3.36
CA TRP A 115 -3.21 -15.44 -4.80
C TRP A 115 -1.74 -15.54 -5.20
N VAL A 116 -0.85 -14.88 -4.47
CA VAL A 116 0.60 -14.97 -4.69
C VAL A 116 1.10 -16.39 -4.39
N GLU A 117 0.70 -16.96 -3.26
CA GLU A 117 1.08 -18.31 -2.86
C GLU A 117 0.63 -19.37 -3.88
N ALA A 118 -0.53 -19.20 -4.48
CA ALA A 118 -1.07 -20.14 -5.47
C ALA A 118 -0.26 -20.17 -6.77
N ARG A 119 0.53 -19.12 -7.05
CA ARG A 119 1.37 -19.02 -8.26
C ARG A 119 2.80 -19.53 -8.06
N LEU A 120 3.16 -19.83 -6.84
CA LEU A 120 4.52 -20.28 -6.51
C LEU A 120 4.74 -21.77 -6.77
#